data_e19331a08e5b27a0b6f508cc6bd17063
#
_entry.id   e19331a08e5b27a0b6f508cc6bd17063
#
_cell.length_a   1.000
_cell.length_b   1.000
_cell.length_c   1.000
_cell.angle_alpha   90.00
_cell.angle_beta   90.00
_cell.angle_gamma   90.00
#
_symmetry.space_group_name_H-M   'P 1'
#
loop_
_entity.id
_entity.type
_entity.pdbx_description
1 polymer ?
#
loop_
_entity_poly.entity_id
_entity_poly.type
_entity_poly.pdbx_seq_one_letter_code
_entity_poly.pdbx_strand_id
1 'polypeptide(L)'
;MHMPPPVHGAAMVGQWIHDSKVINQNFDCYYINPSISNNIAEVGKIRLKKFILLFSLIYRIIASIFKIKPDLCYYTPTSDGWGIYRDALTILLIRICKIKVVLHFHNKGVKNYCSHKLSKYAYRIIFHNVKVILIAKELFNDVEQFVSRENVYILPNGIPQRINETEYQEAINLRKLNSNKIRLLYLSNMMSEKGIWILLEACKILLNKGYDFECHYIGNWGDTTSEEFQNEINKRGLTNHVFCHGPKYGDEKDLYFKNTDIFIFPTYYHGETFGLVLLEAMEYGLPCITTPEGGIPSFVSSANGILVKQKDSHELATAIKRLIENKEERETMGNNGRRIFLQNYTMKTFEKNLSDILNSSLLNK
;
A
#
# COMPACT_ATOMS: atom_id res chain seq x y z
N MET A 1 -8.95 -14.09 4.31
CA MET A 1 -8.17 -12.90 4.00
C MET A 1 -8.26 -11.88 5.12
N HIS A 2 -7.26 -11.00 5.24
CA HIS A 2 -7.25 -9.95 6.24
C HIS A 2 -8.25 -8.85 5.88
N MET A 3 -9.06 -8.43 6.86
CA MET A 3 -10.01 -7.30 6.76
C MET A 3 -9.92 -6.47 8.04
N PRO A 4 -10.31 -5.18 8.02
CA PRO A 4 -10.35 -4.36 9.24
C PRO A 4 -11.23 -4.99 10.34
N PRO A 5 -10.96 -4.72 11.63
CA PRO A 5 -9.80 -4.08 12.20
C PRO A 5 -8.56 -4.97 12.24
N PRO A 6 -7.32 -4.45 12.32
CA PRO A 6 -6.94 -3.05 12.25
C PRO A 6 -6.92 -2.51 10.81
N VAL A 7 -7.08 -1.18 10.66
CA VAL A 7 -7.06 -0.52 9.34
C VAL A 7 -5.62 -0.35 8.87
N HIS A 8 -5.28 -1.00 7.77
CA HIS A 8 -4.01 -0.85 7.04
C HIS A 8 -4.22 -1.26 5.58
N GLY A 9 -3.27 -0.93 4.68
CA GLY A 9 -3.45 -1.12 3.24
C GLY A 9 -3.94 -2.51 2.82
N ALA A 10 -3.30 -3.58 3.31
CA ALA A 10 -3.72 -4.95 2.99
C ALA A 10 -5.13 -5.30 3.51
N ALA A 11 -5.52 -4.80 4.69
CA ALA A 11 -6.86 -5.00 5.23
C ALA A 11 -7.93 -4.26 4.42
N MET A 12 -7.61 -3.05 3.92
CA MET A 12 -8.50 -2.29 3.04
C MET A 12 -8.74 -3.01 1.72
N VAL A 13 -7.68 -3.55 1.10
CA VAL A 13 -7.84 -4.37 -0.13
C VAL A 13 -8.71 -5.59 0.15
N GLY A 14 -8.52 -6.27 1.29
CA GLY A 14 -9.39 -7.37 1.70
C GLY A 14 -10.85 -6.95 1.86
N GLN A 15 -11.11 -5.78 2.46
CA GLN A 15 -12.46 -5.24 2.59
C GLN A 15 -13.07 -4.95 1.20
N TRP A 16 -12.33 -4.35 0.29
CA TRP A 16 -12.81 -4.07 -1.07
C TRP A 16 -13.13 -5.36 -1.85
N ILE A 17 -12.33 -6.42 -1.68
CA ILE A 17 -12.63 -7.73 -2.26
C ILE A 17 -13.91 -8.32 -1.66
N HIS A 18 -14.06 -8.24 -0.34
CA HIS A 18 -15.25 -8.72 0.36
C HIS A 18 -16.53 -8.03 -0.14
N ASP A 19 -16.48 -6.70 -0.32
CA ASP A 19 -17.62 -5.88 -0.73
C ASP A 19 -17.83 -5.85 -2.25
N SER A 20 -16.91 -6.46 -3.02
CA SER A 20 -16.95 -6.48 -4.48
C SER A 20 -18.16 -7.23 -5.02
N LYS A 21 -19.03 -6.54 -5.74
CA LYS A 21 -20.14 -7.18 -6.46
C LYS A 21 -19.65 -8.11 -7.56
N VAL A 22 -18.57 -7.75 -8.26
CA VAL A 22 -18.00 -8.53 -9.35
C VAL A 22 -17.49 -9.88 -8.85
N ILE A 23 -16.72 -9.88 -7.76
CA ILE A 23 -16.19 -11.13 -7.17
C ILE A 23 -17.33 -12.00 -6.63
N ASN A 24 -18.27 -11.42 -5.89
CA ASN A 24 -19.38 -12.18 -5.29
C ASN A 24 -20.46 -12.64 -6.29
N GLN A 25 -20.48 -12.08 -7.51
CA GLN A 25 -21.31 -12.59 -8.60
C GLN A 25 -20.63 -13.71 -9.39
N ASN A 26 -19.28 -13.67 -9.49
CA ASN A 26 -18.51 -14.66 -10.23
C ASN A 26 -18.20 -15.93 -9.41
N PHE A 27 -18.22 -15.83 -8.08
CA PHE A 27 -17.86 -16.90 -7.17
C PHE A 27 -18.85 -16.96 -6.00
N ASP A 28 -19.18 -18.18 -5.55
CA ASP A 28 -19.87 -18.39 -4.28
C ASP A 28 -18.84 -18.26 -3.14
N CYS A 29 -18.76 -17.07 -2.55
CA CYS A 29 -17.69 -16.68 -1.62
C CYS A 29 -18.10 -16.90 -0.16
N TYR A 30 -17.20 -17.53 0.60
CA TYR A 30 -17.29 -17.60 2.05
C TYR A 30 -16.04 -16.96 2.69
N TYR A 31 -16.25 -15.96 3.55
CA TYR A 31 -15.17 -15.12 4.07
C TYR A 31 -14.82 -15.44 5.52
N ILE A 32 -13.54 -15.67 5.79
CA ILE A 32 -12.98 -15.81 7.14
C ILE A 32 -11.88 -14.77 7.33
N ASN A 33 -12.03 -13.88 8.32
CA ASN A 33 -10.97 -12.96 8.70
C ASN A 33 -10.02 -13.66 9.70
N PRO A 34 -8.74 -13.88 9.35
CA PRO A 34 -7.74 -14.49 10.22
C PRO A 34 -7.12 -13.51 11.22
N SER A 35 -7.54 -12.25 11.24
CA SER A 35 -6.99 -11.23 12.15
C SER A 35 -7.29 -11.61 13.60
N ILE A 36 -6.22 -11.71 14.41
CA ILE A 36 -6.27 -12.07 15.83
C ILE A 36 -6.06 -10.83 16.71
N SER A 37 -5.60 -9.71 16.13
CA SER A 37 -5.31 -8.47 16.85
C SER A 37 -6.31 -7.38 16.44
N ASN A 38 -6.86 -6.67 17.43
CA ASN A 38 -7.81 -5.57 17.19
C ASN A 38 -7.09 -4.24 16.95
N ASN A 39 -5.83 -4.10 17.42
CA ASN A 39 -5.04 -2.88 17.30
C ASN A 39 -3.65 -3.21 16.73
N ILE A 40 -3.07 -2.26 15.98
CA ILE A 40 -1.71 -2.36 15.41
C ILE A 40 -0.66 -2.56 16.51
N ALA A 41 -0.82 -1.92 17.69
CA ALA A 41 0.09 -2.03 18.84
C ALA A 41 0.13 -3.45 19.47
N GLU A 42 -0.85 -4.31 19.17
CA GLU A 42 -0.92 -5.69 19.66
C GLU A 42 -0.30 -6.71 18.70
N VAL A 43 0.06 -6.28 17.50
CA VAL A 43 0.69 -7.15 16.51
C VAL A 43 2.07 -7.59 17.02
N GLY A 44 2.34 -8.89 16.96
CA GLY A 44 3.61 -9.48 17.43
C GLY A 44 3.69 -9.88 18.90
N LYS A 45 2.83 -9.40 19.80
CA LYS A 45 2.86 -9.77 21.23
C LYS A 45 2.20 -11.13 21.47
N ILE A 46 2.87 -12.05 22.16
CA ILE A 46 2.34 -13.36 22.54
C ILE A 46 1.51 -13.20 23.81
N ARG A 47 0.21 -13.59 23.75
CA ARG A 47 -0.69 -13.66 24.91
C ARG A 47 -1.49 -14.97 24.84
N LEU A 48 -1.83 -15.54 25.99
CA LEU A 48 -2.64 -16.78 26.07
C LEU A 48 -3.93 -16.68 25.23
N LYS A 49 -4.55 -15.50 25.22
CA LYS A 49 -5.72 -15.20 24.38
C LYS A 49 -5.50 -15.51 22.88
N LYS A 50 -4.27 -15.34 22.37
CA LYS A 50 -3.98 -15.62 20.95
C LYS A 50 -4.01 -17.11 20.60
N PHE A 51 -3.68 -17.99 21.53
CA PHE A 51 -3.80 -19.44 21.34
C PHE A 51 -5.28 -19.85 21.23
N ILE A 52 -6.15 -19.32 22.11
CA ILE A 52 -7.60 -19.57 22.05
C ILE A 52 -8.16 -19.10 20.71
N LEU A 53 -7.77 -17.91 20.26
CA LEU A 53 -8.19 -17.36 18.97
C LEU A 53 -7.65 -18.18 17.79
N LEU A 54 -6.44 -18.72 17.87
CA LEU A 54 -5.90 -19.63 16.88
C LEU A 54 -6.72 -20.91 16.78
N PHE A 55 -7.04 -21.56 17.90
CA PHE A 55 -7.89 -22.75 17.91
C PHE A 55 -9.29 -22.46 17.35
N SER A 56 -9.88 -21.32 17.73
CA SER A 56 -11.15 -20.88 17.17
C SER A 56 -11.09 -20.67 15.64
N LEU A 57 -10.01 -20.04 15.14
CA LEU A 57 -9.79 -19.88 13.72
C LEU A 57 -9.69 -21.22 12.99
N ILE A 58 -8.87 -22.13 13.49
CA ILE A 58 -8.69 -23.49 12.93
C ILE A 58 -10.02 -24.24 12.91
N TYR A 59 -10.77 -24.21 14.03
CA TYR A 59 -12.08 -24.83 14.08
C TYR A 59 -13.04 -24.26 13.04
N ARG A 60 -13.11 -22.94 12.91
CA ARG A 60 -13.96 -22.27 11.89
C ARG A 60 -13.57 -22.68 10.48
N ILE A 61 -12.27 -22.75 10.17
CA ILE A 61 -11.79 -23.17 8.85
C ILE A 61 -12.20 -24.61 8.57
N ILE A 62 -11.93 -25.53 9.51
CA ILE A 62 -12.28 -26.95 9.36
C ILE A 62 -13.79 -27.14 9.21
N ALA A 63 -14.59 -26.51 10.07
CA ALA A 63 -16.05 -26.57 10.00
C ALA A 63 -16.58 -26.06 8.65
N SER A 64 -15.99 -24.95 8.15
CA SER A 64 -16.35 -24.39 6.85
C SER A 64 -15.97 -25.32 5.68
N ILE A 65 -14.82 -25.94 5.72
CA ILE A 65 -14.38 -26.93 4.69
C ILE A 65 -15.39 -28.07 4.58
N PHE A 66 -15.81 -28.66 5.70
CA PHE A 66 -16.75 -29.78 5.67
C PHE A 66 -18.16 -29.36 5.29
N LYS A 67 -18.58 -28.14 5.68
CA LYS A 67 -19.92 -27.63 5.38
C LYS A 67 -20.07 -27.17 3.94
N ILE A 68 -19.07 -26.46 3.41
CA ILE A 68 -19.13 -25.73 2.12
C ILE A 68 -18.47 -26.50 1.01
N LYS A 69 -17.44 -27.31 1.32
CA LYS A 69 -16.60 -28.07 0.36
C LYS A 69 -16.04 -27.17 -0.76
N PRO A 70 -15.27 -26.14 -0.42
CA PRO A 70 -14.80 -25.16 -1.39
C PRO A 70 -13.83 -25.79 -2.39
N ASP A 71 -13.87 -25.37 -3.67
CA ASP A 71 -12.95 -25.79 -4.73
C ASP A 71 -11.60 -25.09 -4.62
N LEU A 72 -11.60 -23.86 -4.10
CA LEU A 72 -10.42 -22.99 -4.01
C LEU A 72 -10.41 -22.21 -2.69
N CYS A 73 -9.25 -22.07 -2.10
CA CYS A 73 -9.00 -21.15 -1.00
C CYS A 73 -8.09 -20.01 -1.46
N TYR A 74 -8.63 -18.79 -1.50
CA TYR A 74 -7.84 -17.57 -1.62
C TYR A 74 -7.38 -17.12 -0.23
N TYR A 75 -6.05 -17.03 -0.03
CA TYR A 75 -5.46 -16.78 1.27
C TYR A 75 -4.45 -15.62 1.23
N THR A 76 -4.55 -14.69 2.18
CA THR A 76 -3.58 -13.59 2.33
C THR A 76 -2.65 -13.90 3.51
N PRO A 77 -1.42 -14.43 3.26
CA PRO A 77 -0.50 -14.80 4.33
C PRO A 77 0.25 -13.60 4.88
N THR A 78 0.82 -13.78 6.08
CA THR A 78 1.83 -12.88 6.61
C THR A 78 3.22 -13.25 6.07
N SER A 79 4.10 -12.26 5.90
CA SER A 79 5.45 -12.48 5.36
C SER A 79 6.51 -12.62 6.43
N ASP A 80 6.21 -12.32 7.69
CA ASP A 80 7.16 -12.36 8.81
C ASP A 80 6.49 -12.61 10.16
N GLY A 81 7.30 -12.69 11.21
CA GLY A 81 6.83 -12.82 12.58
C GLY A 81 6.14 -14.16 12.89
N TRP A 82 5.46 -14.22 14.02
CA TRP A 82 4.77 -15.44 14.47
C TRP A 82 3.58 -15.84 13.60
N GLY A 83 3.05 -14.92 12.80
CA GLY A 83 1.92 -15.16 11.89
C GLY A 83 2.20 -16.26 10.88
N ILE A 84 3.46 -16.44 10.44
CA ILE A 84 3.83 -17.45 9.45
C ILE A 84 3.57 -18.89 9.93
N TYR A 85 3.73 -19.16 11.23
CA TYR A 85 3.49 -20.50 11.78
C TYR A 85 2.00 -20.83 11.82
N ARG A 86 1.15 -19.83 12.13
CA ARG A 86 -0.31 -19.93 12.00
C ARG A 86 -0.68 -20.22 10.55
N ASP A 87 -0.10 -19.47 9.62
CA ASP A 87 -0.42 -19.57 8.19
C ASP A 87 0.06 -20.92 7.62
N ALA A 88 1.25 -21.40 8.03
CA ALA A 88 1.74 -22.71 7.65
C ALA A 88 0.80 -23.84 8.11
N LEU A 89 0.35 -23.80 9.37
CA LEU A 89 -0.59 -24.78 9.90
C LEU A 89 -1.93 -24.73 9.16
N THR A 90 -2.47 -23.52 8.95
CA THR A 90 -3.73 -23.29 8.25
C THR A 90 -3.69 -23.82 6.81
N ILE A 91 -2.67 -23.46 6.06
CA ILE A 91 -2.50 -23.85 4.66
C ILE A 91 -2.29 -25.37 4.56
N LEU A 92 -1.51 -25.95 5.47
CA LEU A 92 -1.32 -27.40 5.53
C LEU A 92 -2.66 -28.15 5.70
N LEU A 93 -3.50 -27.70 6.63
CA LEU A 93 -4.83 -28.29 6.87
C LEU A 93 -5.75 -28.18 5.66
N ILE A 94 -5.78 -27.01 4.99
CA ILE A 94 -6.58 -26.79 3.78
C ILE A 94 -6.12 -27.77 2.67
N ARG A 95 -4.80 -27.95 2.50
CA ARG A 95 -4.23 -28.83 1.48
C ARG A 95 -4.44 -30.31 1.76
N ILE A 96 -4.40 -30.74 3.04
CA ILE A 96 -4.75 -32.12 3.43
C ILE A 96 -6.19 -32.43 2.98
N CYS A 97 -7.08 -31.45 3.01
CA CYS A 97 -8.45 -31.56 2.49
C CYS A 97 -8.53 -31.49 0.96
N LYS A 98 -7.38 -31.48 0.23
CA LYS A 98 -7.27 -31.44 -1.25
C LYS A 98 -7.88 -30.20 -1.89
N ILE A 99 -7.99 -29.09 -1.15
CA ILE A 99 -8.47 -27.80 -1.65
C ILE A 99 -7.29 -27.06 -2.31
N LYS A 100 -7.50 -26.51 -3.50
CA LYS A 100 -6.51 -25.66 -4.19
C LYS A 100 -6.28 -24.39 -3.39
N VAL A 101 -5.04 -23.90 -3.33
CA VAL A 101 -4.69 -22.69 -2.59
C VAL A 101 -4.05 -21.67 -3.52
N VAL A 102 -4.56 -20.45 -3.51
CA VAL A 102 -3.96 -19.25 -4.11
C VAL A 102 -3.57 -18.29 -2.99
N LEU A 103 -2.29 -17.99 -2.90
CA LEU A 103 -1.75 -17.05 -1.93
C LEU A 103 -1.65 -15.67 -2.55
N HIS A 104 -2.11 -14.63 -1.86
CA HIS A 104 -1.94 -13.24 -2.30
C HIS A 104 -1.14 -12.47 -1.25
N PHE A 105 0.10 -12.12 -1.57
CA PHE A 105 0.98 -11.37 -0.70
C PHE A 105 0.81 -9.86 -0.89
N HIS A 106 0.43 -9.17 0.18
CA HIS A 106 0.35 -7.71 0.26
C HIS A 106 1.51 -7.09 1.06
N ASN A 107 2.41 -7.93 1.57
CA ASN A 107 3.55 -7.57 2.40
C ASN A 107 4.81 -8.29 1.88
N LYS A 108 5.98 -7.88 2.36
CA LYS A 108 7.28 -8.49 2.07
C LYS A 108 8.02 -8.79 3.36
N GLY A 109 9.03 -9.63 3.30
CA GLY A 109 9.84 -10.03 4.47
C GLY A 109 10.22 -11.50 4.48
N VAL A 110 9.72 -12.31 3.55
CA VAL A 110 10.01 -13.74 3.44
C VAL A 110 11.51 -14.00 3.34
N LYS A 111 12.22 -13.26 2.47
CA LYS A 111 13.67 -13.38 2.26
C LYS A 111 14.46 -13.13 3.54
N ASN A 112 14.09 -12.10 4.30
CA ASN A 112 14.79 -11.73 5.53
C ASN A 112 14.46 -12.70 6.68
N TYR A 113 13.20 -13.11 6.80
CA TYR A 113 12.75 -13.94 7.92
C TYR A 113 13.08 -15.43 7.73
N CYS A 114 13.37 -15.89 6.50
CA CYS A 114 13.73 -17.27 6.20
C CYS A 114 15.16 -17.67 6.64
N SER A 115 15.92 -16.76 7.26
CA SER A 115 17.26 -17.07 7.82
C SER A 115 17.21 -18.10 8.96
N HIS A 116 16.12 -18.16 9.71
CA HIS A 116 15.93 -19.13 10.78
C HIS A 116 15.42 -20.49 10.23
N LYS A 117 15.95 -21.61 10.72
CA LYS A 117 15.58 -22.96 10.26
C LYS A 117 14.07 -23.24 10.37
N LEU A 118 13.44 -22.82 11.46
CA LEU A 118 12.02 -23.06 11.71
C LEU A 118 11.12 -22.24 10.74
N SER A 119 11.43 -20.98 10.51
CA SER A 119 10.70 -20.15 9.57
C SER A 119 10.87 -20.64 8.14
N LYS A 120 12.08 -21.07 7.75
CA LYS A 120 12.33 -21.69 6.45
C LYS A 120 11.48 -22.93 6.22
N TYR A 121 11.29 -23.77 7.26
CA TYR A 121 10.40 -24.93 7.16
C TYR A 121 8.94 -24.50 7.03
N ALA A 122 8.49 -23.50 7.78
CA ALA A 122 7.15 -22.97 7.65
C ALA A 122 6.88 -22.43 6.23
N TYR A 123 7.81 -21.67 5.64
CA TYR A 123 7.67 -21.21 4.25
C TYR A 123 7.63 -22.36 3.24
N ARG A 124 8.41 -23.43 3.41
CA ARG A 124 8.30 -24.63 2.56
C ARG A 124 6.89 -25.23 2.60
N ILE A 125 6.22 -25.20 3.76
CA ILE A 125 4.83 -25.66 3.89
C ILE A 125 3.89 -24.67 3.16
N ILE A 126 4.05 -23.37 3.40
CA ILE A 126 3.20 -22.32 2.83
C ILE A 126 3.24 -22.35 1.29
N PHE A 127 4.44 -22.42 0.71
CA PHE A 127 4.62 -22.31 -0.74
C PHE A 127 4.53 -23.66 -1.51
N HIS A 128 4.34 -24.78 -0.81
CA HIS A 128 4.30 -26.08 -1.46
C HIS A 128 3.01 -26.26 -2.26
N ASN A 129 3.13 -26.46 -3.57
CA ASN A 129 2.01 -26.73 -4.50
C ASN A 129 0.88 -25.70 -4.42
N VAL A 130 1.24 -24.41 -4.53
CA VAL A 130 0.30 -23.29 -4.50
C VAL A 130 0.58 -22.33 -5.68
N LYS A 131 -0.44 -21.59 -6.09
CA LYS A 131 -0.26 -20.41 -6.93
C LYS A 131 -0.10 -19.18 -6.03
N VAL A 132 0.76 -18.26 -6.46
CA VAL A 132 1.10 -17.05 -5.69
C VAL A 132 0.76 -15.82 -6.51
N ILE A 133 0.09 -14.88 -5.90
CA ILE A 133 -0.16 -13.54 -6.42
C ILE A 133 0.76 -12.57 -5.68
N LEU A 134 1.52 -11.78 -6.41
CA LEU A 134 2.32 -10.67 -5.91
C LEU A 134 1.78 -9.35 -6.48
N ILE A 135 1.78 -8.31 -5.67
CA ILE A 135 1.27 -6.99 -6.07
C ILE A 135 2.21 -6.21 -6.99
N ALA A 136 3.46 -6.66 -7.13
CA ALA A 136 4.44 -6.09 -8.05
C ALA A 136 5.50 -7.14 -8.41
N LYS A 137 6.09 -7.00 -9.61
CA LYS A 137 7.15 -7.93 -10.10
C LYS A 137 8.44 -7.86 -9.26
N GLU A 138 8.74 -6.69 -8.71
CA GLU A 138 9.91 -6.42 -7.86
C GLU A 138 9.89 -7.28 -6.58
N LEU A 139 8.69 -7.66 -6.11
CA LEU A 139 8.52 -8.48 -4.91
C LEU A 139 8.81 -9.97 -5.15
N PHE A 140 9.06 -10.39 -6.40
CA PHE A 140 9.42 -11.79 -6.69
C PHE A 140 10.71 -12.21 -5.98
N ASN A 141 11.69 -11.31 -5.88
CA ASN A 141 12.95 -11.58 -5.20
C ASN A 141 12.79 -11.91 -3.70
N ASP A 142 11.66 -11.56 -3.09
CA ASP A 142 11.35 -11.88 -1.70
C ASP A 142 10.95 -13.35 -1.52
N VAL A 143 10.34 -13.95 -2.55
CA VAL A 143 9.75 -15.30 -2.49
C VAL A 143 10.42 -16.32 -3.43
N GLU A 144 11.34 -15.91 -4.31
CA GLU A 144 11.97 -16.73 -5.36
C GLU A 144 12.60 -18.03 -4.86
N GLN A 145 13.04 -18.08 -3.59
CA GLN A 145 13.60 -19.28 -2.96
C GLN A 145 12.56 -20.39 -2.77
N PHE A 146 11.25 -20.06 -2.76
CA PHE A 146 10.18 -20.98 -2.39
C PHE A 146 9.18 -21.25 -3.50
N VAL A 147 9.12 -20.41 -4.53
CA VAL A 147 8.15 -20.53 -5.63
C VAL A 147 8.82 -20.21 -6.96
N SER A 148 8.57 -21.04 -8.00
CA SER A 148 9.02 -20.78 -9.36
C SER A 148 8.16 -19.72 -10.04
N ARG A 149 8.75 -18.97 -10.98
CA ARG A 149 8.10 -17.85 -11.68
C ARG A 149 6.80 -18.23 -12.39
N GLU A 150 6.71 -19.44 -12.91
CA GLU A 150 5.51 -19.99 -13.59
C GLU A 150 4.30 -20.17 -12.66
N ASN A 151 4.52 -20.21 -11.35
CA ASN A 151 3.48 -20.30 -10.33
C ASN A 151 3.12 -18.93 -9.73
N VAL A 152 3.66 -17.83 -10.30
CA VAL A 152 3.46 -16.48 -9.80
C VAL A 152 2.69 -15.64 -10.80
N TYR A 153 1.58 -15.08 -10.35
CA TYR A 153 0.82 -14.03 -11.01
C TYR A 153 1.21 -12.65 -10.45
N ILE A 154 1.20 -11.64 -11.29
CA ILE A 154 1.35 -10.25 -10.85
C ILE A 154 -0.01 -9.59 -10.93
N LEU A 155 -0.51 -9.13 -9.78
CA LEU A 155 -1.78 -8.42 -9.66
C LEU A 155 -1.55 -7.15 -8.81
N PRO A 156 -1.31 -6.01 -9.46
CA PRO A 156 -1.21 -4.74 -8.75
C PRO A 156 -2.49 -4.40 -7.99
N ASN A 157 -2.38 -3.72 -6.85
CA ASN A 157 -3.55 -3.23 -6.15
C ASN A 157 -4.32 -2.22 -7.00
N GLY A 158 -5.65 -2.26 -6.89
CA GLY A 158 -6.54 -1.22 -7.36
C GLY A 158 -7.20 -0.51 -6.18
N ILE A 159 -7.59 0.74 -6.39
CA ILE A 159 -8.35 1.51 -5.40
C ILE A 159 -9.71 1.95 -5.97
N PRO A 160 -10.72 2.16 -5.10
CA PRO A 160 -11.98 2.77 -5.51
C PRO A 160 -11.73 4.16 -6.08
N GLN A 161 -12.31 4.43 -7.24
CA GLN A 161 -12.25 5.76 -7.85
C GLN A 161 -13.12 6.74 -7.04
N ARG A 162 -12.53 7.88 -6.67
CA ARG A 162 -13.13 8.92 -5.81
C ARG A 162 -13.68 10.09 -6.62
N ILE A 163 -13.08 10.39 -7.77
CA ILE A 163 -13.48 11.52 -8.60
C ILE A 163 -13.75 11.10 -10.05
N ASN A 164 -14.80 11.66 -10.62
CA ASN A 164 -15.11 11.55 -12.04
C ASN A 164 -14.31 12.58 -12.88
N GLU A 165 -14.56 12.60 -14.20
CA GLU A 165 -13.81 13.51 -15.08
C GLU A 165 -14.17 14.98 -14.85
N THR A 166 -15.44 15.31 -14.55
CA THR A 166 -15.87 16.68 -14.24
C THR A 166 -15.16 17.20 -12.99
N GLU A 167 -15.16 16.43 -11.91
CA GLU A 167 -14.50 16.79 -10.66
C GLU A 167 -12.97 16.91 -10.83
N TYR A 168 -12.38 16.12 -11.73
CA TYR A 168 -10.96 16.24 -12.09
C TYR A 168 -10.67 17.57 -12.78
N GLN A 169 -11.48 17.97 -13.74
CA GLN A 169 -11.33 19.27 -14.41
C GLN A 169 -11.53 20.43 -13.44
N GLU A 170 -12.46 20.32 -12.51
CA GLU A 170 -12.65 21.29 -11.42
C GLU A 170 -11.38 21.40 -10.55
N ALA A 171 -10.76 20.28 -10.18
CA ALA A 171 -9.52 20.26 -9.42
C ALA A 171 -8.35 20.93 -10.18
N ILE A 172 -8.24 20.71 -11.49
CA ILE A 172 -7.26 21.41 -12.34
C ILE A 172 -7.49 22.93 -12.32
N ASN A 173 -8.75 23.35 -12.50
CA ASN A 173 -9.10 24.77 -12.52
C ASN A 173 -8.84 25.43 -11.15
N LEU A 174 -9.15 24.74 -10.06
CA LEU A 174 -8.89 25.19 -8.70
C LEU A 174 -7.39 25.43 -8.46
N ARG A 175 -6.52 24.51 -8.90
CA ARG A 175 -5.06 24.65 -8.82
C ARG A 175 -4.57 25.86 -9.63
N LYS A 176 -5.11 26.08 -10.83
CA LYS A 176 -4.76 27.25 -11.67
C LYS A 176 -5.14 28.58 -11.03
N LEU A 177 -6.32 28.65 -10.39
CA LEU A 177 -6.78 29.86 -9.70
C LEU A 177 -5.92 30.18 -8.47
N ASN A 178 -5.43 29.15 -7.79
CA ASN A 178 -4.64 29.26 -6.56
C ASN A 178 -3.12 29.26 -6.82
N SER A 179 -2.68 29.69 -8.00
CA SER A 179 -1.31 29.50 -8.51
C SER A 179 -0.23 30.38 -7.88
N ASN A 180 -0.53 31.18 -6.84
CA ASN A 180 0.45 32.08 -6.22
C ASN A 180 1.56 31.33 -5.47
N LYS A 181 1.29 30.12 -4.98
CA LYS A 181 2.27 29.26 -4.30
C LYS A 181 2.10 27.82 -4.73
N ILE A 182 3.21 27.11 -4.88
CA ILE A 182 3.17 25.66 -5.13
C ILE A 182 2.85 24.92 -3.83
N ARG A 183 1.87 24.01 -3.88
CA ARG A 183 1.42 23.21 -2.75
C ARG A 183 1.93 21.79 -2.86
N LEU A 184 2.67 21.39 -1.85
CA LEU A 184 3.23 20.06 -1.67
C LEU A 184 2.34 19.30 -0.68
N LEU A 185 2.05 18.03 -0.95
CA LEU A 185 1.29 17.18 -0.06
C LEU A 185 2.08 15.93 0.33
N TYR A 186 2.18 15.69 1.62
CA TYR A 186 2.55 14.42 2.21
C TYR A 186 1.32 13.79 2.88
N LEU A 187 1.03 12.53 2.59
CA LEU A 187 -0.07 11.81 3.21
C LEU A 187 0.37 10.38 3.59
N SER A 188 0.58 10.14 4.87
CA SER A 188 0.84 8.83 5.47
C SER A 188 0.83 8.95 6.99
N ASN A 189 0.92 7.83 7.72
CA ASN A 189 1.25 7.89 9.14
C ASN A 189 2.55 8.67 9.34
N MET A 190 2.57 9.53 10.36
CA MET A 190 3.71 10.38 10.72
C MET A 190 4.77 9.53 11.41
N MET A 191 5.53 8.80 10.59
CA MET A 191 6.60 7.90 11.00
C MET A 191 7.91 8.32 10.33
N SER A 192 9.00 8.25 11.06
CA SER A 192 10.34 8.58 10.56
C SER A 192 10.67 7.83 9.27
N GLU A 193 10.39 6.51 9.22
CA GLU A 193 10.66 5.68 8.05
C GLU A 193 9.74 5.97 6.85
N LYS A 194 8.62 6.68 7.03
CA LYS A 194 7.79 7.19 5.94
C LYS A 194 8.35 8.49 5.33
N GLY A 195 9.48 8.98 5.85
CA GLY A 195 10.26 10.07 5.28
C GLY A 195 9.85 11.47 5.71
N ILE A 196 9.11 11.62 6.83
CA ILE A 196 8.65 12.92 7.33
C ILE A 196 9.81 13.90 7.54
N TRP A 197 10.90 13.44 8.14
CA TRP A 197 12.09 14.25 8.42
C TRP A 197 12.90 14.58 7.15
N ILE A 198 12.91 13.67 6.19
CA ILE A 198 13.58 13.86 4.90
C ILE A 198 12.90 14.98 4.11
N LEU A 199 11.55 14.97 4.08
CA LEU A 199 10.79 16.02 3.43
C LEU A 199 10.92 17.35 4.19
N LEU A 200 10.88 17.33 5.52
CA LEU A 200 11.05 18.54 6.33
C LEU A 200 12.42 19.20 6.07
N GLU A 201 13.49 18.41 5.94
CA GLU A 201 14.82 18.91 5.60
C GLU A 201 14.88 19.42 4.15
N ALA A 202 14.23 18.74 3.22
CA ALA A 202 14.10 19.21 1.83
C ALA A 202 13.38 20.57 1.76
N CYS A 203 12.32 20.77 2.56
CA CYS A 203 11.64 22.05 2.70
C CYS A 203 12.59 23.16 3.21
N LYS A 204 13.46 22.84 4.18
CA LYS A 204 14.48 23.80 4.67
C LYS A 204 15.49 24.19 3.59
N ILE A 205 15.94 23.22 2.79
CA ILE A 205 16.84 23.44 1.67
C ILE A 205 16.19 24.37 0.63
N LEU A 206 14.92 24.15 0.30
CA LEU A 206 14.15 24.96 -0.65
C LEU A 206 13.97 26.40 -0.14
N LEU A 207 13.58 26.57 1.12
CA LEU A 207 13.43 27.88 1.75
C LEU A 207 14.76 28.67 1.72
N ASN A 208 15.88 28.03 2.06
CA ASN A 208 17.20 28.67 2.01
C ASN A 208 17.61 29.09 0.58
N LYS A 209 17.04 28.49 -0.46
CA LYS A 209 17.23 28.86 -1.86
C LYS A 209 16.22 29.90 -2.35
N GLY A 210 15.33 30.39 -1.48
CA GLY A 210 14.36 31.44 -1.78
C GLY A 210 13.08 30.96 -2.49
N TYR A 211 12.78 29.66 -2.49
CA TYR A 211 11.51 29.14 -3.04
C TYR A 211 10.36 29.41 -2.10
N ASP A 212 9.24 29.90 -2.63
CA ASP A 212 7.97 30.05 -1.91
C ASP A 212 7.05 28.88 -2.21
N PHE A 213 6.62 28.19 -1.17
CA PHE A 213 5.77 26.98 -1.26
C PHE A 213 4.98 26.79 0.05
N GLU A 214 3.96 25.94 -0.01
CA GLU A 214 3.28 25.39 1.15
C GLU A 214 3.42 23.87 1.14
N CYS A 215 3.76 23.27 2.27
CA CYS A 215 3.88 21.81 2.42
C CYS A 215 2.92 21.34 3.52
N HIS A 216 1.95 20.50 3.11
CA HIS A 216 0.90 20.00 3.97
C HIS A 216 1.17 18.55 4.35
N TYR A 217 1.22 18.26 5.66
CA TYR A 217 1.36 16.92 6.20
C TYR A 217 0.02 16.44 6.76
N ILE A 218 -0.41 15.25 6.31
CA ILE A 218 -1.65 14.62 6.72
C ILE A 218 -1.37 13.19 7.16
N GLY A 219 -1.82 12.82 8.37
CA GLY A 219 -1.72 11.45 8.86
C GLY A 219 -1.83 11.33 10.36
N ASN A 220 -1.99 10.09 10.82
CA ASN A 220 -1.92 9.76 12.24
C ASN A 220 -0.48 9.83 12.73
N TRP A 221 -0.30 10.30 13.95
CA TRP A 221 1.00 10.27 14.63
C TRP A 221 1.43 8.81 14.86
N GLY A 222 2.69 8.51 14.55
CA GLY A 222 3.29 7.18 14.66
C GLY A 222 4.39 7.12 15.71
N ASP A 223 5.65 7.25 15.27
CA ASP A 223 6.84 7.21 16.12
C ASP A 223 7.33 8.62 16.54
N THR A 224 6.59 9.66 16.19
CA THR A 224 6.80 11.04 16.63
C THR A 224 5.49 11.65 17.10
N THR A 225 5.56 12.72 17.89
CA THR A 225 4.39 13.46 18.38
C THR A 225 4.17 14.75 17.59
N SER A 226 2.94 15.31 17.70
CA SER A 226 2.62 16.62 17.11
C SER A 226 3.53 17.71 17.63
N GLU A 227 3.81 17.70 18.94
CA GLU A 227 4.66 18.69 19.60
C GLU A 227 6.12 18.61 19.10
N GLU A 228 6.70 17.41 19.04
CA GLU A 228 8.06 17.21 18.53
C GLU A 228 8.18 17.71 17.08
N PHE A 229 7.21 17.37 16.24
CA PHE A 229 7.24 17.76 14.84
C PHE A 229 7.08 19.29 14.68
N GLN A 230 6.18 19.92 15.45
CA GLN A 230 6.00 21.36 15.45
C GLN A 230 7.25 22.10 15.95
N ASN A 231 7.93 21.58 16.97
CA ASN A 231 9.18 22.15 17.47
C ASN A 231 10.29 22.11 16.40
N GLU A 232 10.36 21.04 15.61
CA GLU A 232 11.32 20.93 14.50
C GLU A 232 10.97 21.87 13.33
N ILE A 233 9.68 22.11 13.04
CA ILE A 233 9.25 23.15 12.09
C ILE A 233 9.74 24.53 12.54
N ASN A 234 9.50 24.89 13.79
CA ASN A 234 9.87 26.19 14.35
C ASN A 234 11.39 26.38 14.36
N LYS A 235 12.15 25.36 14.78
CA LYS A 235 13.62 25.38 14.82
C LYS A 235 14.24 25.58 13.44
N ARG A 236 13.61 25.09 12.38
CA ARG A 236 14.06 25.25 10.99
C ARG A 236 13.56 26.55 10.34
N GLY A 237 12.72 27.33 11.02
CA GLY A 237 12.12 28.55 10.47
C GLY A 237 11.08 28.26 9.37
N LEU A 238 10.38 27.14 9.44
CA LEU A 238 9.43 26.68 8.43
C LEU A 238 7.95 26.98 8.79
N THR A 239 7.68 27.74 9.83
CA THR A 239 6.35 27.97 10.40
C THR A 239 5.33 28.51 9.40
N ASN A 240 5.78 29.29 8.39
CA ASN A 240 4.90 29.85 7.36
C ASN A 240 4.86 28.99 6.07
N HIS A 241 5.52 27.84 6.05
CA HIS A 241 5.65 27.01 4.86
C HIS A 241 5.21 25.54 5.08
N VAL A 242 5.21 25.07 6.32
CA VAL A 242 4.89 23.66 6.65
C VAL A 242 3.73 23.63 7.65
N PHE A 243 2.70 22.86 7.29
CA PHE A 243 1.44 22.75 8.02
C PHE A 243 1.09 21.30 8.31
N CYS A 244 0.73 20.99 9.57
CA CYS A 244 0.28 19.66 9.99
C CYS A 244 -1.21 19.66 10.31
N HIS A 245 -1.96 18.76 9.70
CA HIS A 245 -3.43 18.76 9.79
C HIS A 245 -4.00 17.56 10.54
N GLY A 246 -3.13 16.66 11.05
CA GLY A 246 -3.59 15.39 11.62
C GLY A 246 -4.21 14.46 10.56
N PRO A 247 -4.90 13.40 10.99
CA PRO A 247 -5.55 12.48 10.07
C PRO A 247 -6.76 13.11 9.37
N LYS A 248 -6.89 12.84 8.06
CA LYS A 248 -8.04 13.25 7.23
C LYS A 248 -8.55 12.05 6.44
N TYR A 249 -9.86 11.95 6.30
CA TYR A 249 -10.53 10.84 5.61
C TYR A 249 -11.64 11.35 4.70
N GLY A 250 -12.07 10.52 3.75
CA GLY A 250 -13.18 10.84 2.86
C GLY A 250 -13.00 12.20 2.17
N ASP A 251 -14.04 12.99 2.13
CA ASP A 251 -14.10 14.27 1.40
C ASP A 251 -13.11 15.31 1.93
N GLU A 252 -12.81 15.30 3.25
CA GLU A 252 -11.77 16.19 3.80
C GLU A 252 -10.39 15.87 3.20
N LYS A 253 -10.04 14.58 3.05
CA LYS A 253 -8.79 14.15 2.41
C LYS A 253 -8.78 14.54 0.93
N ASP A 254 -9.91 14.37 0.25
CA ASP A 254 -10.06 14.68 -1.18
C ASP A 254 -9.81 16.17 -1.47
N LEU A 255 -10.20 17.08 -0.54
CA LEU A 255 -9.93 18.52 -0.66
C LEU A 255 -8.43 18.82 -0.71
N TYR A 256 -7.60 18.10 0.05
CA TYR A 256 -6.15 18.28 -0.02
C TYR A 256 -5.57 17.83 -1.35
N PHE A 257 -5.98 16.68 -1.87
CA PHE A 257 -5.56 16.24 -3.20
C PHE A 257 -5.99 17.22 -4.30
N LYS A 258 -7.22 17.74 -4.24
CA LYS A 258 -7.74 18.74 -5.21
C LYS A 258 -6.93 20.03 -5.23
N ASN A 259 -6.38 20.44 -4.08
CA ASN A 259 -5.63 21.70 -3.91
C ASN A 259 -4.10 21.54 -3.98
N THR A 260 -3.58 20.38 -4.31
CA THR A 260 -2.16 20.07 -4.32
C THR A 260 -1.58 20.13 -5.73
N ASP A 261 -0.31 20.55 -5.87
CA ASP A 261 0.41 20.58 -7.13
C ASP A 261 1.38 19.41 -7.28
N ILE A 262 1.98 18.94 -6.17
CA ILE A 262 2.99 17.86 -6.17
C ILE A 262 2.74 16.97 -4.96
N PHE A 263 2.63 15.68 -5.18
CA PHE A 263 2.55 14.68 -4.12
C PHE A 263 3.93 14.12 -3.78
N ILE A 264 4.26 14.03 -2.48
CA ILE A 264 5.59 13.63 -2.03
C ILE A 264 5.48 12.53 -0.99
N PHE A 265 6.13 11.39 -1.28
CA PHE A 265 6.14 10.23 -0.39
C PHE A 265 7.54 9.60 -0.35
N PRO A 266 8.51 10.21 0.37
CA PRO A 266 9.91 9.80 0.36
C PRO A 266 10.18 8.66 1.34
N THR A 267 9.38 7.60 1.28
CA THR A 267 9.41 6.47 2.20
C THR A 267 10.70 5.66 2.07
N TYR A 268 11.23 5.22 3.22
CA TYR A 268 12.24 4.16 3.31
C TYR A 268 11.79 3.08 4.30
N TYR A 269 10.47 3.03 4.53
CA TYR A 269 9.86 2.03 5.40
C TYR A 269 10.01 0.66 4.77
N HIS A 270 10.78 -0.20 5.42
CA HIS A 270 11.04 -1.55 4.90
C HIS A 270 9.78 -2.38 4.63
N GLY A 271 8.71 -2.16 5.40
CA GLY A 271 7.41 -2.80 5.17
C GLY A 271 6.56 -2.19 4.06
N GLU A 272 7.02 -1.10 3.39
CA GLU A 272 6.28 -0.55 2.24
C GLU A 272 6.36 -1.51 1.06
N THR A 273 5.21 -1.89 0.54
CA THR A 273 5.11 -2.85 -0.57
C THR A 273 4.56 -2.23 -1.84
N PHE A 274 3.69 -1.21 -1.73
CA PHE A 274 3.04 -0.63 -2.90
C PHE A 274 2.79 0.88 -2.78
N GLY A 275 2.36 1.37 -1.60
CA GLY A 275 2.06 2.79 -1.40
C GLY A 275 0.75 3.22 -2.06
N LEU A 276 -0.40 2.73 -1.57
CA LEU A 276 -1.73 3.05 -2.11
C LEU A 276 -1.98 4.55 -2.24
N VAL A 277 -1.40 5.36 -1.37
CA VAL A 277 -1.50 6.83 -1.41
C VAL A 277 -0.94 7.45 -2.70
N LEU A 278 0.01 6.78 -3.36
CA LEU A 278 0.52 7.19 -4.67
C LEU A 278 -0.54 6.99 -5.76
N LEU A 279 -1.34 5.91 -5.69
CA LEU A 279 -2.46 5.72 -6.60
C LEU A 279 -3.54 6.77 -6.39
N GLU A 280 -3.81 7.14 -5.12
CA GLU A 280 -4.72 8.24 -4.78
C GLU A 280 -4.21 9.55 -5.41
N ALA A 281 -2.94 9.88 -5.26
CA ALA A 281 -2.35 11.07 -5.88
C ALA A 281 -2.44 11.05 -7.42
N MET A 282 -2.17 9.88 -8.03
CA MET A 282 -2.30 9.70 -9.48
C MET A 282 -3.75 9.87 -9.97
N GLU A 283 -4.74 9.45 -9.20
CA GLU A 283 -6.16 9.67 -9.49
C GLU A 283 -6.48 11.16 -9.63
N TYR A 284 -5.87 12.02 -8.77
CA TYR A 284 -6.03 13.47 -8.83
C TYR A 284 -5.08 14.14 -9.84
N GLY A 285 -4.35 13.38 -10.63
CA GLY A 285 -3.42 13.89 -11.63
C GLY A 285 -2.26 14.67 -11.01
N LEU A 286 -1.73 14.19 -9.88
CA LEU A 286 -0.56 14.77 -9.23
C LEU A 286 0.71 14.02 -9.66
N PRO A 287 1.78 14.74 -10.04
CA PRO A 287 3.08 14.11 -10.19
C PRO A 287 3.56 13.64 -8.81
N CYS A 288 4.13 12.43 -8.77
CA CYS A 288 4.58 11.81 -7.54
C CYS A 288 6.10 11.90 -7.42
N ILE A 289 6.62 12.46 -6.31
CA ILE A 289 8.03 12.33 -5.96
C ILE A 289 8.11 11.30 -4.83
N THR A 290 8.81 10.20 -5.06
CA THR A 290 8.89 9.08 -4.11
C THR A 290 10.23 8.35 -4.25
N THR A 291 10.37 7.22 -3.57
CA THR A 291 11.59 6.40 -3.55
C THR A 291 11.33 5.03 -4.18
N PRO A 292 12.35 4.32 -4.64
CA PRO A 292 12.19 2.98 -5.24
C PRO A 292 12.00 1.88 -4.18
N GLU A 293 11.03 2.04 -3.27
CA GLU A 293 10.73 1.05 -2.23
C GLU A 293 9.63 0.08 -2.68
N GLY A 294 9.82 -1.21 -2.39
CA GLY A 294 8.84 -2.26 -2.70
C GLY A 294 8.47 -2.31 -4.17
N GLY A 295 7.17 -2.27 -4.46
CA GLY A 295 6.61 -2.28 -5.82
C GLY A 295 6.39 -0.89 -6.43
N ILE A 296 6.78 0.19 -5.76
CA ILE A 296 6.61 1.55 -6.28
C ILE A 296 7.21 1.74 -7.69
N PRO A 297 8.41 1.20 -8.01
CA PRO A 297 8.98 1.34 -9.35
C PRO A 297 8.18 0.67 -10.48
N SER A 298 7.21 -0.18 -10.15
CA SER A 298 6.36 -0.81 -11.17
C SER A 298 5.32 0.14 -11.76
N PHE A 299 5.00 1.26 -11.09
CA PHE A 299 3.96 2.18 -11.54
C PHE A 299 4.35 3.68 -11.44
N VAL A 300 5.39 4.03 -10.69
CA VAL A 300 5.98 5.38 -10.72
C VAL A 300 7.26 5.34 -11.54
N SER A 301 7.31 6.17 -12.57
CA SER A 301 8.45 6.28 -13.50
C SER A 301 8.62 7.74 -13.93
N SER A 302 9.62 8.04 -14.76
CA SER A 302 9.82 9.37 -15.33
C SER A 302 8.63 9.92 -16.14
N ALA A 303 7.67 9.06 -16.51
CA ALA A 303 6.47 9.49 -17.20
C ALA A 303 5.45 10.19 -16.29
N ASN A 304 5.40 9.85 -15.02
CA ASN A 304 4.37 10.31 -14.07
C ASN A 304 4.92 10.73 -12.70
N GLY A 305 6.24 10.79 -12.53
CA GLY A 305 6.86 11.19 -11.28
C GLY A 305 8.38 11.12 -11.30
N ILE A 306 8.97 11.29 -10.13
CA ILE A 306 10.43 11.24 -9.95
C ILE A 306 10.75 10.27 -8.82
N LEU A 307 11.59 9.28 -9.09
CA LEU A 307 12.17 8.41 -8.08
C LEU A 307 13.46 9.02 -7.56
N VAL A 308 13.54 9.28 -6.26
CA VAL A 308 14.71 9.83 -5.57
C VAL A 308 15.31 8.77 -4.63
N LYS A 309 16.58 8.96 -4.30
CA LYS A 309 17.30 8.11 -3.37
C LYS A 309 16.67 8.15 -1.98
N GLN A 310 16.56 6.99 -1.34
CA GLN A 310 16.10 6.93 0.05
C GLN A 310 17.04 7.72 0.97
N LYS A 311 16.45 8.43 1.95
CA LYS A 311 17.17 9.21 2.97
C LYS A 311 18.02 10.35 2.42
N ASP A 312 17.75 10.81 1.19
CA ASP A 312 18.46 11.92 0.54
C ASP A 312 17.57 13.16 0.40
N SER A 313 17.65 14.07 1.37
CA SER A 313 16.90 15.33 1.38
C SER A 313 17.36 16.32 0.28
N HIS A 314 18.63 16.24 -0.14
CA HIS A 314 19.16 17.10 -1.19
C HIS A 314 18.62 16.70 -2.57
N GLU A 315 18.61 15.40 -2.88
CA GLU A 315 18.03 14.89 -4.12
C GLU A 315 16.51 15.15 -4.13
N LEU A 316 15.82 14.94 -2.99
CA LEU A 316 14.40 15.26 -2.85
C LEU A 316 14.13 16.74 -3.10
N ALA A 317 14.89 17.65 -2.49
CA ALA A 317 14.77 19.09 -2.73
C ALA A 317 15.03 19.47 -4.19
N THR A 318 15.97 18.80 -4.85
CA THR A 318 16.26 19.02 -6.27
C THR A 318 15.10 18.58 -7.17
N ALA A 319 14.48 17.43 -6.86
CA ALA A 319 13.30 16.94 -7.57
C ALA A 319 12.09 17.87 -7.39
N ILE A 320 11.85 18.35 -6.15
CA ILE A 320 10.77 19.30 -5.85
C ILE A 320 11.03 20.61 -6.61
N LYS A 321 12.24 21.17 -6.52
CA LYS A 321 12.65 22.38 -7.26
C LYS A 321 12.35 22.25 -8.77
N ARG A 322 12.74 21.13 -9.39
CA ARG A 322 12.50 20.87 -10.82
C ARG A 322 11.02 21.01 -11.19
N LEU A 323 10.13 20.42 -10.36
CA LEU A 323 8.68 20.49 -10.61
C LEU A 323 8.07 21.84 -10.19
N ILE A 324 8.68 22.62 -9.29
CA ILE A 324 8.29 24.00 -9.01
C ILE A 324 8.57 24.88 -10.24
N GLU A 325 9.75 24.78 -10.80
CA GLU A 325 10.24 25.63 -11.90
C GLU A 325 9.62 25.25 -13.26
N ASN A 326 9.25 23.98 -13.46
CA ASN A 326 8.75 23.49 -14.74
C ASN A 326 7.26 23.08 -14.63
N LYS A 327 6.38 24.05 -14.88
CA LYS A 327 4.92 23.84 -14.83
C LYS A 327 4.46 22.83 -15.88
N GLU A 328 4.98 22.89 -17.11
CA GLU A 328 4.56 22.00 -18.19
C GLU A 328 4.90 20.54 -17.87
N GLU A 329 6.10 20.29 -17.36
CA GLU A 329 6.53 18.98 -16.93
C GLU A 329 5.66 18.44 -15.78
N ARG A 330 5.36 19.30 -14.79
CA ARG A 330 4.49 18.98 -13.65
C ARG A 330 3.09 18.56 -14.10
N GLU A 331 2.48 19.34 -15.01
CA GLU A 331 1.15 19.05 -15.56
C GLU A 331 1.17 17.78 -16.44
N THR A 332 2.20 17.60 -17.25
CA THR A 332 2.36 16.41 -18.10
C THR A 332 2.50 15.13 -17.27
N MET A 333 3.36 15.13 -16.24
CA MET A 333 3.52 13.99 -15.34
C MET A 333 2.21 13.69 -14.60
N GLY A 334 1.50 14.71 -14.11
CA GLY A 334 0.22 14.54 -13.45
C GLY A 334 -0.83 13.90 -14.35
N ASN A 335 -1.00 14.42 -15.57
CA ASN A 335 -1.94 13.87 -16.56
C ASN A 335 -1.60 12.41 -16.94
N ASN A 336 -0.34 12.11 -17.11
CA ASN A 336 0.13 10.74 -17.36
C ASN A 336 -0.17 9.83 -16.16
N GLY A 337 0.04 10.31 -14.93
CA GLY A 337 -0.29 9.58 -13.71
C GLY A 337 -1.78 9.18 -13.69
N ARG A 338 -2.68 10.14 -13.93
CA ARG A 338 -4.13 9.87 -13.99
C ARG A 338 -4.47 8.85 -15.08
N ARG A 339 -3.92 9.00 -16.27
CA ARG A 339 -4.16 8.06 -17.37
C ARG A 339 -3.72 6.65 -17.00
N ILE A 340 -2.53 6.50 -16.41
CA ILE A 340 -2.00 5.21 -15.94
C ILE A 340 -2.89 4.62 -14.84
N PHE A 341 -3.35 5.44 -13.89
CA PHE A 341 -4.28 5.02 -12.84
C PHE A 341 -5.59 4.47 -13.42
N LEU A 342 -6.26 5.24 -14.28
CA LEU A 342 -7.54 4.86 -14.88
C LEU A 342 -7.45 3.57 -15.70
N GLN A 343 -6.32 3.34 -16.36
CA GLN A 343 -6.11 2.15 -17.18
C GLN A 343 -5.82 0.89 -16.35
N ASN A 344 -5.07 1.01 -15.25
CA ASN A 344 -4.45 -0.16 -14.61
C ASN A 344 -4.78 -0.34 -13.13
N TYR A 345 -5.17 0.71 -12.41
CA TYR A 345 -5.19 0.70 -10.94
C TYR A 345 -6.54 1.04 -10.32
N THR A 346 -7.62 1.03 -11.12
CA THR A 346 -8.99 1.14 -10.60
C THR A 346 -9.44 -0.18 -9.97
N MET A 347 -10.38 -0.11 -9.03
CA MET A 347 -11.01 -1.31 -8.45
C MET A 347 -11.60 -2.21 -9.54
N LYS A 348 -12.23 -1.63 -10.58
CA LYS A 348 -12.80 -2.39 -11.70
C LYS A 348 -11.75 -3.25 -12.42
N THR A 349 -10.57 -2.68 -12.69
CA THR A 349 -9.45 -3.41 -13.32
C THR A 349 -8.91 -4.50 -12.40
N PHE A 350 -8.74 -4.19 -11.12
CA PHE A 350 -8.28 -5.15 -10.12
C PHE A 350 -9.24 -6.35 -9.97
N GLU A 351 -10.54 -6.11 -9.82
CA GLU A 351 -11.58 -7.14 -9.67
C GLU A 351 -11.63 -8.07 -10.89
N LYS A 352 -11.56 -7.51 -12.10
CA LYS A 352 -11.50 -8.28 -13.34
C LYS A 352 -10.27 -9.20 -13.34
N ASN A 353 -9.08 -8.64 -13.13
CA ASN A 353 -7.83 -9.40 -13.16
C ASN A 353 -7.76 -10.47 -12.05
N LEU A 354 -8.27 -10.16 -10.85
CA LEU A 354 -8.38 -11.15 -9.77
C LEU A 354 -9.31 -12.31 -10.18
N SER A 355 -10.48 -11.99 -10.75
CA SER A 355 -11.41 -13.02 -11.23
C SER A 355 -10.78 -13.92 -12.28
N ASP A 356 -10.04 -13.35 -13.24
CA ASP A 356 -9.36 -14.10 -14.29
C ASP A 356 -8.30 -15.04 -13.69
N ILE A 357 -7.52 -14.58 -12.71
CA ILE A 357 -6.51 -15.41 -12.01
C ILE A 357 -7.18 -16.53 -11.22
N LEU A 358 -8.25 -16.25 -10.48
CA LEU A 358 -8.96 -17.28 -9.71
C LEU A 358 -9.59 -18.34 -10.62
N ASN A 359 -10.23 -17.94 -11.72
CA ASN A 359 -10.78 -18.86 -12.72
C ASN A 359 -9.70 -19.74 -13.35
N SER A 360 -8.55 -19.16 -13.75
CA SER A 360 -7.44 -19.95 -14.29
C SER A 360 -6.89 -20.93 -13.27
N SER A 361 -6.90 -20.57 -12.00
CA SER A 361 -6.44 -21.45 -10.90
C SER A 361 -7.43 -22.59 -10.61
N LEU A 362 -8.71 -22.40 -10.90
CA LEU A 362 -9.72 -23.45 -10.81
C LEU A 362 -9.58 -24.48 -11.95
N LEU A 363 -9.27 -24.02 -13.17
CA LEU A 363 -9.20 -24.86 -14.36
C LEU A 363 -7.91 -25.69 -14.45
N ASN A 364 -6.78 -25.18 -13.98
CA ASN A 364 -5.50 -25.90 -14.00
C ASN A 364 -5.53 -27.07 -13.00
N LYS A 365 -5.44 -28.30 -13.53
CA LYS A 365 -5.37 -29.56 -12.75
C LYS A 365 -4.05 -29.71 -12.02
#